data_dbc474b7bd06538aa20e68ec1d4a018d
#
_entry.id   dbc474b7bd06538aa20e68ec1d4a018d
#
_cell.length_a   1.000
_cell.length_b   1.000
_cell.length_c   1.000
_cell.angle_alpha   90.00
_cell.angle_beta   90.00
_cell.angle_gamma   90.00
#
_symmetry.space_group_name_H-M   'P 1'
#
loop_
_entity.id
_entity.type
_entity.pdbx_description
1 polymer ?
#
loop_
_entity_poly.entity_id
_entity_poly.type
_entity_poly.pdbx_seq_one_letter_code
_entity_poly.pdbx_strand_id
1 'polypeptide(L)'
;MTVRRLIAVTALTLVTAVSGRAQRSTPRLLVLNKDDATFAAVDPASGRVLGTVPVGDGPHELVASSDGKWAFASNYGTGAAPGHTISMIDVAALKELRRIDIAPLGRPHGLAFANGKLYFTAEANKAIARYDPQADRIDWKFETGQDATHMVLLSKDSRRIFTTNIASNSISEIEQGSGGTWAQTVIPVGKGPEGIELSPDGKEVWTAHSRDGGVSIIDVAGRKVIGTIDAGTKRSNRIKLTRDGKYALVSDLESGDLVVLDVAGRKVMKRIPLGKSPEGVLIPPDGSRAFVAVTGDNQIAAIDLKTWQVASRIQPGKGPDGMAWVP
;
A
#
# COMPACT_ATOMS: atom_id res chain seq x y z
N MET A 1 -41.96 46.99 -66.05
CA MET A 1 -41.54 47.01 -64.63
C MET A 1 -41.57 45.58 -64.11
N THR A 2 -40.41 44.90 -64.02
CA THR A 2 -40.29 43.50 -63.65
C THR A 2 -39.69 43.41 -62.27
N VAL A 3 -40.49 42.94 -61.30
CA VAL A 3 -40.08 42.76 -59.91
C VAL A 3 -39.39 41.40 -59.74
N ARG A 4 -38.06 41.41 -59.46
CA ARG A 4 -37.31 40.21 -59.09
C ARG A 4 -37.46 39.98 -57.58
N ARG A 5 -38.02 38.85 -57.21
CA ARG A 5 -38.04 38.34 -55.81
C ARG A 5 -36.71 37.65 -55.50
N LEU A 6 -35.97 38.14 -54.53
CA LEU A 6 -34.83 37.45 -53.94
C LEU A 6 -35.36 36.40 -52.92
N ILE A 7 -34.96 35.14 -53.13
CA ILE A 7 -35.17 34.07 -52.15
C ILE A 7 -33.86 33.95 -51.34
N ALA A 8 -33.94 34.27 -50.03
CA ALA A 8 -32.82 34.07 -49.10
C ALA A 8 -32.90 32.58 -48.59
N VAL A 9 -31.88 31.81 -48.89
CA VAL A 9 -31.71 30.44 -48.34
C VAL A 9 -30.90 30.54 -47.07
N THR A 10 -31.52 30.34 -45.91
CA THR A 10 -30.84 30.26 -44.63
C THR A 10 -30.32 28.86 -44.43
N ALA A 11 -29.02 28.64 -44.50
CA ALA A 11 -28.39 27.36 -44.19
C ALA A 11 -28.31 27.20 -42.65
N LEU A 12 -29.06 26.24 -42.10
CA LEU A 12 -29.00 25.88 -40.69
C LEU A 12 -27.87 24.85 -40.49
N THR A 13 -26.73 25.31 -39.92
CA THR A 13 -25.61 24.43 -39.55
C THR A 13 -25.94 23.74 -38.25
N LEU A 14 -26.20 22.43 -38.31
CA LEU A 14 -26.36 21.57 -37.13
C LEU A 14 -24.97 21.30 -36.52
N VAL A 15 -24.63 21.94 -35.42
CA VAL A 15 -23.44 21.62 -34.63
C VAL A 15 -23.81 20.43 -33.74
N THR A 16 -23.39 19.23 -34.10
CA THR A 16 -23.46 18.04 -33.25
C THR A 16 -22.37 18.15 -32.17
N ALA A 17 -22.77 18.51 -30.95
CA ALA A 17 -21.90 18.41 -29.78
C ALA A 17 -21.64 16.91 -29.48
N VAL A 18 -20.48 16.41 -29.87
CA VAL A 18 -19.97 15.12 -29.42
C VAL A 18 -19.61 15.26 -27.94
N SER A 19 -20.51 14.87 -27.07
CA SER A 19 -20.23 14.72 -25.63
C SER A 19 -19.20 13.59 -25.47
N GLY A 20 -17.94 13.96 -25.39
CA GLY A 20 -16.86 13.06 -25.00
C GLY A 20 -17.15 12.53 -23.60
N ARG A 21 -17.78 11.36 -23.49
CA ARG A 21 -17.84 10.61 -22.24
C ARG A 21 -16.40 10.28 -21.90
N ALA A 22 -15.82 10.93 -20.88
CA ALA A 22 -14.54 10.52 -20.34
C ALA A 22 -14.62 9.01 -20.06
N GLN A 23 -13.83 8.23 -20.78
CA GLN A 23 -13.78 6.78 -20.62
C GLN A 23 -13.22 6.56 -19.20
N ARG A 24 -14.07 6.16 -18.25
CA ARG A 24 -13.63 5.79 -16.92
C ARG A 24 -12.62 4.66 -17.10
N SER A 25 -11.40 4.86 -16.61
CA SER A 25 -10.41 3.79 -16.57
C SER A 25 -11.01 2.61 -15.78
N THR A 26 -10.86 1.42 -16.30
CA THR A 26 -11.24 0.20 -15.56
C THR A 26 -10.30 0.06 -14.38
N PRO A 27 -10.81 -0.16 -13.15
CA PRO A 27 -9.96 -0.35 -11.99
C PRO A 27 -8.96 -1.49 -12.20
N ARG A 28 -7.77 -1.34 -11.66
CA ARG A 28 -6.72 -2.38 -11.70
C ARG A 28 -6.24 -2.70 -10.30
N LEU A 29 -6.16 -3.98 -10.00
CA LEU A 29 -5.40 -4.51 -8.88
C LEU A 29 -3.97 -4.73 -9.35
N LEU A 30 -3.02 -4.04 -8.74
CA LEU A 30 -1.60 -4.17 -9.00
C LEU A 30 -1.00 -5.10 -7.95
N VAL A 31 -0.14 -6.04 -8.37
CA VAL A 31 0.40 -7.10 -7.50
C VAL A 31 1.87 -7.29 -7.78
N LEU A 32 2.67 -7.47 -6.74
CA LEU A 32 4.03 -7.97 -6.85
C LEU A 32 4.06 -9.48 -6.61
N ASN A 33 4.80 -10.19 -7.45
CA ASN A 33 5.04 -11.62 -7.33
C ASN A 33 6.53 -11.82 -6.97
N LYS A 34 6.80 -12.09 -5.70
CA LYS A 34 8.17 -12.17 -5.15
C LYS A 34 9.03 -13.23 -5.84
N ASP A 35 8.47 -14.41 -6.03
CA ASP A 35 9.21 -15.56 -6.55
C ASP A 35 9.44 -15.48 -8.06
N ASP A 36 8.57 -14.77 -8.79
CA ASP A 36 8.71 -14.53 -10.22
C ASP A 36 9.47 -13.22 -10.52
N ALA A 37 9.79 -12.40 -9.52
CA ALA A 37 10.37 -11.07 -9.66
C ALA A 37 9.57 -10.22 -10.68
N THR A 38 8.23 -10.20 -10.58
CA THR A 38 7.35 -9.49 -11.50
C THR A 38 6.33 -8.61 -10.78
N PHE A 39 5.94 -7.56 -11.48
CA PHE A 39 4.71 -6.81 -11.26
C PHE A 39 3.63 -7.35 -12.21
N ALA A 40 2.41 -7.49 -11.72
CA ALA A 40 1.24 -7.86 -12.51
C ALA A 40 0.12 -6.83 -12.35
N ALA A 41 -0.54 -6.47 -13.45
CA ALA A 41 -1.81 -5.76 -13.43
C ALA A 41 -2.96 -6.74 -13.65
N VAL A 42 -3.98 -6.69 -12.81
CA VAL A 42 -5.09 -7.63 -12.79
C VAL A 42 -6.41 -6.86 -12.89
N ASP A 43 -7.34 -7.36 -13.70
CA ASP A 43 -8.74 -6.93 -13.65
C ASP A 43 -9.41 -7.54 -12.41
N PRO A 44 -9.78 -6.72 -11.41
CA PRO A 44 -10.29 -7.24 -10.14
C PRO A 44 -11.69 -7.85 -10.24
N ALA A 45 -12.42 -7.60 -11.32
CA ALA A 45 -13.77 -8.13 -11.53
C ALA A 45 -13.73 -9.57 -12.09
N SER A 46 -12.86 -9.80 -13.07
CA SER A 46 -12.72 -11.11 -13.72
C SER A 46 -11.58 -11.96 -13.13
N GLY A 47 -10.65 -11.37 -12.39
CA GLY A 47 -9.43 -12.01 -11.91
C GLY A 47 -8.37 -12.23 -13.02
N ARG A 48 -8.58 -11.69 -14.22
CA ARG A 48 -7.68 -11.86 -15.37
C ARG A 48 -6.43 -10.99 -15.22
N VAL A 49 -5.26 -11.59 -15.41
CA VAL A 49 -4.00 -10.85 -15.54
C VAL A 49 -4.00 -10.11 -16.88
N LEU A 50 -3.86 -8.80 -16.83
CA LEU A 50 -3.85 -7.91 -18.01
C LEU A 50 -2.46 -7.85 -18.64
N GLY A 51 -1.42 -8.03 -17.85
CA GLY A 51 -0.03 -8.09 -18.25
C GLY A 51 0.92 -8.11 -17.05
N THR A 52 2.17 -8.42 -17.31
CA THR A 52 3.25 -8.50 -16.32
C THR A 52 4.46 -7.70 -16.76
N VAL A 53 5.23 -7.20 -15.78
CA VAL A 53 6.46 -6.43 -15.99
C VAL A 53 7.55 -7.04 -15.11
N PRO A 54 8.71 -7.43 -15.64
CA PRO A 54 9.85 -7.80 -14.80
C PRO A 54 10.31 -6.63 -13.93
N VAL A 55 10.61 -6.90 -12.66
CA VAL A 55 11.13 -5.94 -11.70
C VAL A 55 12.44 -6.45 -11.09
N GLY A 56 12.98 -5.81 -10.06
CA GLY A 56 14.16 -6.33 -9.37
C GLY A 56 13.84 -7.51 -8.45
N ASP A 57 14.89 -8.10 -7.88
CA ASP A 57 14.80 -9.30 -7.07
C ASP A 57 14.05 -9.06 -5.75
N GLY A 58 13.25 -10.05 -5.37
CA GLY A 58 12.48 -10.06 -4.12
C GLY A 58 11.62 -8.81 -3.94
N PRO A 59 10.74 -8.46 -4.89
CA PRO A 59 9.88 -7.29 -4.72
C PRO A 59 8.89 -7.54 -3.58
N HIS A 60 8.77 -6.56 -2.63
CA HIS A 60 7.95 -6.72 -1.42
C HIS A 60 6.76 -5.74 -1.37
N GLU A 61 7.01 -4.43 -1.39
CA GLU A 61 5.96 -3.44 -1.24
C GLU A 61 5.67 -2.70 -2.55
N LEU A 62 4.41 -2.35 -2.74
CA LEU A 62 3.90 -1.68 -3.92
C LEU A 62 3.04 -0.48 -3.53
N VAL A 63 3.31 0.67 -4.15
CA VAL A 63 2.46 1.84 -4.04
C VAL A 63 2.20 2.45 -5.41
N ALA A 64 0.99 2.98 -5.64
CA ALA A 64 0.69 3.76 -6.84
C ALA A 64 0.79 5.26 -6.57
N SER A 65 1.15 6.04 -7.60
CA SER A 65 1.02 7.49 -7.57
C SER A 65 -0.44 7.91 -7.44
N SER A 66 -0.69 9.11 -6.89
CA SER A 66 -2.06 9.58 -6.62
C SER A 66 -2.93 9.71 -7.87
N ASP A 67 -2.32 9.91 -9.04
CA ASP A 67 -3.00 9.96 -10.34
C ASP A 67 -3.11 8.59 -11.04
N GLY A 68 -2.57 7.54 -10.41
CA GLY A 68 -2.58 6.18 -10.93
C GLY A 68 -1.69 5.92 -12.15
N LYS A 69 -0.86 6.89 -12.57
CA LYS A 69 0.01 6.71 -13.73
C LYS A 69 1.21 5.83 -13.45
N TRP A 70 1.77 5.94 -12.26
CA TRP A 70 2.97 5.22 -11.86
C TRP A 70 2.68 4.25 -10.72
N ALA A 71 3.41 3.17 -10.71
CA ALA A 71 3.56 2.29 -9.56
C ALA A 71 5.04 2.18 -9.20
N PHE A 72 5.33 2.01 -7.90
CA PHE A 72 6.67 1.85 -7.38
C PHE A 72 6.75 0.54 -6.61
N ALA A 73 7.75 -0.28 -6.94
CA ALA A 73 8.00 -1.57 -6.30
C ALA A 73 9.34 -1.55 -5.59
N SER A 74 9.37 -1.86 -4.30
CA SER A 74 10.63 -2.03 -3.56
C SER A 74 11.25 -3.37 -3.91
N ASN A 75 12.45 -3.36 -4.48
CA ASN A 75 13.22 -4.57 -4.77
C ASN A 75 14.13 -4.84 -3.57
N TYR A 76 13.62 -5.58 -2.60
CA TYR A 76 14.26 -5.81 -1.31
C TYR A 76 15.52 -6.69 -1.41
N GLY A 77 15.59 -7.50 -2.48
CA GLY A 77 16.62 -8.47 -2.70
C GLY A 77 16.36 -9.81 -1.99
N THR A 78 17.40 -10.58 -1.84
CA THR A 78 17.36 -11.90 -1.18
C THR A 78 18.13 -11.88 0.14
N GLY A 79 18.10 -13.00 0.88
CA GLY A 79 18.96 -13.17 2.07
C GLY A 79 20.45 -13.05 1.75
N ALA A 80 20.86 -13.55 0.57
CA ALA A 80 22.25 -13.55 0.14
C ALA A 80 22.68 -12.24 -0.55
N ALA A 81 21.76 -11.54 -1.21
CA ALA A 81 22.02 -10.32 -1.97
C ALA A 81 21.00 -9.23 -1.60
N PRO A 82 21.34 -8.32 -0.65
CA PRO A 82 20.48 -7.19 -0.31
C PRO A 82 20.19 -6.31 -1.52
N GLY A 83 18.89 -6.02 -1.76
CA GLY A 83 18.49 -5.13 -2.84
C GLY A 83 18.80 -3.65 -2.51
N HIS A 84 19.00 -2.86 -3.56
CA HIS A 84 19.23 -1.42 -3.47
C HIS A 84 18.52 -0.64 -4.58
N THR A 85 17.41 -1.18 -5.10
CA THR A 85 16.67 -0.53 -6.18
C THR A 85 15.17 -0.46 -5.91
N ILE A 86 14.51 0.50 -6.55
CA ILE A 86 13.05 0.62 -6.61
C ILE A 86 12.66 0.69 -8.08
N SER A 87 11.75 -0.17 -8.53
CA SER A 87 11.22 -0.12 -9.89
C SER A 87 10.10 0.91 -9.99
N MET A 88 10.19 1.82 -10.96
CA MET A 88 9.13 2.76 -11.33
C MET A 88 8.47 2.26 -12.62
N ILE A 89 7.16 2.02 -12.58
CA ILE A 89 6.40 1.35 -13.62
C ILE A 89 5.32 2.28 -14.16
N ASP A 90 5.19 2.37 -15.50
CA ASP A 90 4.01 2.94 -16.16
C ASP A 90 2.87 1.92 -16.08
N VAL A 91 1.81 2.27 -15.36
CA VAL A 91 0.68 1.37 -15.13
C VAL A 91 -0.16 1.17 -16.40
N ALA A 92 -0.25 2.17 -17.27
CA ALA A 92 -1.03 2.08 -18.50
C ALA A 92 -0.30 1.28 -19.57
N ALA A 93 1.00 1.57 -19.76
CA ALA A 93 1.84 0.92 -20.76
C ALA A 93 2.35 -0.47 -20.31
N LEU A 94 2.24 -0.80 -19.02
CA LEU A 94 2.80 -2.01 -18.41
C LEU A 94 4.29 -2.16 -18.74
N LYS A 95 5.06 -1.14 -18.38
CA LYS A 95 6.49 -1.06 -18.67
C LYS A 95 7.25 -0.44 -17.51
N GLU A 96 8.39 -1.03 -17.13
CA GLU A 96 9.34 -0.37 -16.24
C GLU A 96 9.92 0.87 -16.95
N LEU A 97 9.69 2.05 -16.38
CA LEU A 97 10.22 3.32 -16.88
C LEU A 97 11.64 3.55 -16.40
N ARG A 98 11.89 3.14 -15.15
CA ARG A 98 13.16 3.40 -14.47
C ARG A 98 13.37 2.39 -13.36
N ARG A 99 14.60 1.94 -13.21
CA ARG A 99 15.08 1.25 -12.01
C ARG A 99 15.92 2.23 -11.22
N ILE A 100 15.32 2.75 -10.15
CA ILE A 100 15.92 3.79 -9.30
C ILE A 100 16.97 3.11 -8.42
N ASP A 101 18.22 3.48 -8.59
CA ASP A 101 19.29 3.06 -7.69
C ASP A 101 19.30 3.94 -6.45
N ILE A 102 19.18 3.35 -5.28
CA ILE A 102 19.14 4.05 -3.99
C ILE A 102 20.47 3.92 -3.20
N ALA A 103 21.50 3.29 -3.77
CA ALA A 103 22.79 3.15 -3.10
C ALA A 103 23.33 4.51 -2.62
N PRO A 104 23.95 4.62 -1.44
CA PRO A 104 24.34 3.53 -0.52
C PRO A 104 23.23 3.01 0.41
N LEU A 105 21.96 3.41 0.19
CA LEU A 105 20.84 2.85 0.92
C LEU A 105 20.54 1.44 0.42
N GLY A 106 20.03 0.58 1.31
CA GLY A 106 19.77 -0.80 0.97
C GLY A 106 18.57 -1.39 1.70
N ARG A 107 18.05 -2.50 1.18
CA ARG A 107 16.84 -3.18 1.62
C ARG A 107 15.64 -2.21 1.68
N PRO A 108 15.25 -1.61 0.52
CA PRO A 108 14.02 -0.81 0.48
C PRO A 108 12.84 -1.71 0.79
N HIS A 109 11.99 -1.31 1.75
CA HIS A 109 10.82 -2.11 2.11
C HIS A 109 9.54 -1.29 2.03
N GLY A 110 9.09 -0.68 3.14
CA GLY A 110 7.86 0.09 3.19
C GLY A 110 7.86 1.26 2.20
N LEU A 111 6.77 1.42 1.46
CA LEU A 111 6.57 2.49 0.49
C LEU A 111 5.32 3.30 0.80
N ALA A 112 5.39 4.62 0.62
CA ALA A 112 4.24 5.51 0.63
C ALA A 112 4.42 6.62 -0.42
N PHE A 113 3.34 7.03 -1.08
CA PHE A 113 3.37 8.11 -2.07
C PHE A 113 2.46 9.26 -1.64
N ALA A 114 3.02 10.44 -1.52
CA ALA A 114 2.28 11.65 -1.16
C ALA A 114 2.92 12.90 -1.76
N ASN A 115 2.10 13.88 -2.14
CA ASN A 115 2.55 15.18 -2.66
C ASN A 115 3.55 15.06 -3.83
N GLY A 116 3.34 14.05 -4.71
CA GLY A 116 4.21 13.82 -5.87
C GLY A 116 5.56 13.17 -5.53
N LYS A 117 5.77 12.72 -4.30
CA LYS A 117 7.02 12.12 -3.82
C LYS A 117 6.82 10.70 -3.31
N LEU A 118 7.84 9.88 -3.49
CA LEU A 118 7.90 8.54 -2.95
C LEU A 118 8.71 8.54 -1.65
N TYR A 119 8.10 8.08 -0.57
CA TYR A 119 8.78 7.79 0.70
C TYR A 119 9.04 6.30 0.78
N PHE A 120 10.21 5.93 1.29
CA PHE A 120 10.58 4.53 1.46
C PHE A 120 11.47 4.32 2.69
N THR A 121 11.37 3.14 3.28
CA THR A 121 12.31 2.71 4.32
C THR A 121 13.53 2.05 3.68
N ALA A 122 14.68 2.25 4.29
CA ALA A 122 15.93 1.57 3.97
C ALA A 122 16.40 0.80 5.22
N GLU A 123 15.96 -0.45 5.33
CA GLU A 123 16.16 -1.27 6.54
C GLU A 123 17.62 -1.42 6.92
N ALA A 124 18.49 -1.66 5.93
CA ALA A 124 19.92 -1.82 6.14
C ALA A 124 20.57 -0.57 6.76
N ASN A 125 19.95 0.59 6.59
CA ASN A 125 20.47 1.88 7.04
C ASN A 125 19.71 2.48 8.23
N LYS A 126 18.68 1.78 8.76
CA LYS A 126 17.84 2.30 9.86
C LYS A 126 17.28 3.69 9.49
N ALA A 127 16.79 3.86 8.28
CA ALA A 127 16.47 5.16 7.73
C ALA A 127 15.17 5.13 6.90
N ILE A 128 14.63 6.34 6.72
CA ILE A 128 13.61 6.66 5.72
C ILE A 128 14.23 7.63 4.74
N ALA A 129 13.87 7.51 3.46
CA ALA A 129 14.25 8.48 2.46
C ALA A 129 13.05 8.88 1.60
N ARG A 130 13.21 10.01 0.90
CA ARG A 130 12.20 10.52 -0.02
C ARG A 130 12.84 10.74 -1.39
N TYR A 131 12.21 10.14 -2.41
CA TYR A 131 12.60 10.27 -3.80
C TYR A 131 11.63 11.18 -4.55
N ASP A 132 12.18 12.10 -5.34
CA ASP A 132 11.45 12.95 -6.26
C ASP A 132 11.46 12.36 -7.67
N PRO A 133 10.33 11.80 -8.16
CA PRO A 133 10.28 11.21 -9.49
C PRO A 133 10.49 12.20 -10.65
N GLN A 134 10.19 13.50 -10.43
CA GLN A 134 10.37 14.53 -11.44
C GLN A 134 11.81 15.01 -11.52
N ALA A 135 12.46 15.21 -10.36
CA ALA A 135 13.85 15.65 -10.28
C ALA A 135 14.86 14.48 -10.36
N ASP A 136 14.37 13.23 -10.35
CA ASP A 136 15.15 11.99 -10.38
C ASP A 136 16.26 11.94 -9.33
N ARG A 137 15.89 12.22 -8.09
CA ARG A 137 16.85 12.20 -6.97
C ARG A 137 16.19 11.94 -5.63
N ILE A 138 16.98 11.41 -4.68
CA ILE A 138 16.65 11.44 -3.26
C ILE A 138 16.85 12.88 -2.77
N ASP A 139 15.78 13.52 -2.29
CA ASP A 139 15.81 14.92 -1.85
C ASP A 139 15.71 15.08 -0.33
N TRP A 140 15.49 13.99 0.40
CA TRP A 140 15.44 13.97 1.86
C TRP A 140 15.75 12.58 2.42
N LYS A 141 16.42 12.54 3.56
CA LYS A 141 16.72 11.34 4.33
C LYS A 141 16.62 11.64 5.83
N PHE A 142 16.12 10.68 6.59
CA PHE A 142 16.07 10.73 8.05
C PHE A 142 16.52 9.39 8.65
N GLU A 143 17.51 9.43 9.53
CA GLU A 143 18.00 8.25 10.24
C GLU A 143 17.20 8.06 11.53
N THR A 144 16.46 6.95 11.61
CA THR A 144 15.65 6.62 12.79
C THR A 144 16.49 6.09 13.93
N GLY A 145 17.66 5.54 13.63
CA GLY A 145 18.51 4.85 14.61
C GLY A 145 17.90 3.53 15.13
N GLN A 146 16.71 3.14 14.60
CA GLN A 146 15.97 1.97 15.06
C GLN A 146 16.24 0.77 14.16
N ASP A 147 16.40 -0.40 14.78
CA ASP A 147 16.71 -1.64 14.05
C ASP A 147 15.49 -2.16 13.29
N ALA A 148 15.73 -2.54 12.02
CA ALA A 148 14.71 -2.99 11.08
C ALA A 148 13.56 -1.98 10.95
N THR A 149 13.89 -0.73 10.58
CA THR A 149 12.91 0.29 10.16
C THR A 149 12.22 -0.21 8.90
N HIS A 150 10.97 -0.67 9.02
CA HIS A 150 10.34 -1.59 8.06
C HIS A 150 9.23 -0.95 7.23
N MET A 151 8.05 -0.71 7.81
CA MET A 151 6.96 -0.06 7.10
C MET A 151 6.99 1.45 7.27
N VAL A 152 6.43 2.18 6.32
CA VAL A 152 6.24 3.63 6.38
C VAL A 152 4.79 4.01 6.12
N LEU A 153 4.28 4.96 6.89
CA LEU A 153 2.93 5.48 6.82
C LEU A 153 2.98 7.00 6.97
N LEU A 154 2.16 7.74 6.23
CA LEU A 154 2.07 9.19 6.32
C LEU A 154 0.71 9.62 6.88
N SER A 155 0.71 10.67 7.70
CA SER A 155 -0.54 11.39 8.02
C SER A 155 -1.13 12.03 6.76
N LYS A 156 -2.44 12.33 6.78
CA LYS A 156 -3.14 12.91 5.61
C LYS A 156 -2.54 14.22 5.11
N ASP A 157 -2.00 15.02 6.03
CA ASP A 157 -1.32 16.28 5.72
C ASP A 157 0.18 16.09 5.38
N SER A 158 0.67 14.85 5.42
CA SER A 158 2.06 14.43 5.18
C SER A 158 3.09 15.12 6.09
N ARG A 159 2.65 15.69 7.23
CA ARG A 159 3.54 16.33 8.21
C ARG A 159 4.08 15.35 9.25
N ARG A 160 3.46 14.19 9.37
CA ARG A 160 3.90 13.10 10.24
C ARG A 160 4.15 11.85 9.44
N ILE A 161 5.25 11.20 9.76
CA ILE A 161 5.66 9.93 9.20
C ILE A 161 5.74 8.93 10.34
N PHE A 162 5.16 7.77 10.17
CA PHE A 162 5.25 6.68 11.15
C PHE A 162 5.97 5.51 10.52
N THR A 163 6.84 4.85 11.31
CA THR A 163 7.50 3.61 10.88
C THR A 163 7.40 2.55 11.95
N THR A 164 7.28 1.31 11.52
CA THR A 164 7.54 0.16 12.39
C THR A 164 9.04 -0.11 12.46
N ASN A 165 9.52 -0.50 13.63
CA ASN A 165 10.90 -0.91 13.88
C ASN A 165 10.88 -2.30 14.50
N ILE A 166 10.92 -3.33 13.65
CA ILE A 166 10.64 -4.73 14.04
C ILE A 166 11.58 -5.20 15.15
N ALA A 167 12.89 -4.95 14.99
CA ALA A 167 13.88 -5.45 15.94
C ALA A 167 13.98 -4.56 17.19
N SER A 168 13.60 -3.29 17.09
CA SER A 168 13.58 -2.36 18.24
C SER A 168 12.27 -2.39 19.04
N ASN A 169 11.24 -3.16 18.59
CA ASN A 169 9.93 -3.25 19.23
C ASN A 169 9.30 -1.87 19.47
N SER A 170 9.34 -1.01 18.47
CA SER A 170 8.89 0.38 18.58
C SER A 170 8.26 0.89 17.29
N ILE A 171 7.49 1.96 17.40
CA ILE A 171 7.07 2.83 16.31
C ILE A 171 7.89 4.12 16.42
N SER A 172 8.41 4.62 15.30
CA SER A 172 8.90 6.00 15.23
C SER A 172 7.81 6.90 14.67
N GLU A 173 7.46 7.95 15.39
CA GLU A 173 6.74 9.10 14.86
C GLU A 173 7.74 10.20 14.54
N ILE A 174 7.78 10.64 13.30
CA ILE A 174 8.70 11.68 12.81
C ILE A 174 7.86 12.84 12.32
N GLU A 175 7.96 13.99 12.96
CA GLU A 175 7.12 15.16 12.72
C GLU A 175 7.94 16.33 12.19
N GLN A 176 7.39 17.03 11.19
CA GLN A 176 7.97 18.27 10.70
C GLN A 176 7.49 19.46 11.53
N GLY A 177 8.42 20.09 12.24
CA GLY A 177 8.18 21.31 12.99
C GLY A 177 7.97 22.55 12.11
N SER A 178 7.56 23.66 12.71
CA SER A 178 7.30 24.94 12.03
C SER A 178 8.49 25.52 11.27
N GLY A 179 9.70 25.21 11.71
CA GLY A 179 10.96 25.63 11.06
C GLY A 179 11.45 24.70 9.96
N GLY A 180 10.67 23.68 9.58
CA GLY A 180 11.08 22.68 8.57
C GLY A 180 12.01 21.59 9.10
N THR A 181 12.39 21.63 10.38
CA THR A 181 13.18 20.60 11.03
C THR A 181 12.31 19.38 11.34
N TRP A 182 12.92 18.20 11.31
CA TRP A 182 12.24 16.95 11.64
C TRP A 182 12.69 16.46 13.00
N ALA A 183 11.73 16.04 13.82
CA ALA A 183 11.97 15.48 15.15
C ALA A 183 11.31 14.10 15.26
N GLN A 184 11.96 13.21 16.00
CA GLN A 184 11.49 11.84 16.21
C GLN A 184 11.02 11.64 17.64
N THR A 185 9.90 10.95 17.79
CA THR A 185 9.47 10.31 19.04
C THR A 185 9.46 8.80 18.83
N VAL A 186 10.15 8.06 19.68
CA VAL A 186 10.13 6.59 19.67
C VAL A 186 9.11 6.11 20.69
N ILE A 187 8.14 5.33 20.24
CA ILE A 187 7.03 4.81 21.04
C ILE A 187 7.20 3.29 21.18
N PRO A 188 7.56 2.77 22.37
CA PRO A 188 7.63 1.34 22.62
C PRO A 188 6.26 0.67 22.42
N VAL A 189 6.25 -0.50 21.76
CA VAL A 189 5.06 -1.34 21.51
C VAL A 189 5.36 -2.80 21.81
N GLY A 190 4.49 -3.72 21.44
CA GLY A 190 4.75 -5.15 21.57
C GLY A 190 5.87 -5.65 20.66
N LYS A 191 6.15 -6.95 20.74
CA LYS A 191 7.34 -7.54 20.10
C LYS A 191 7.17 -7.72 18.59
N GLY A 192 8.09 -7.13 17.83
CA GLY A 192 8.13 -7.26 16.36
C GLY A 192 6.98 -6.55 15.67
N PRO A 193 6.78 -5.22 15.85
CA PRO A 193 5.78 -4.49 15.08
C PRO A 193 6.14 -4.57 13.59
N GLU A 194 5.26 -5.15 12.77
CA GLU A 194 5.49 -5.36 11.34
C GLU A 194 4.48 -4.56 10.51
N GLY A 195 3.21 -4.92 10.52
CA GLY A 195 2.17 -4.15 9.87
C GLY A 195 1.80 -2.88 10.63
N ILE A 196 1.45 -1.81 9.89
CA ILE A 196 1.02 -0.52 10.46
C ILE A 196 -0.12 0.07 9.62
N GLU A 197 -1.08 0.72 10.29
CA GLU A 197 -2.19 1.42 9.64
C GLU A 197 -2.65 2.62 10.48
N LEU A 198 -3.08 3.68 9.81
CA LEU A 198 -3.69 4.86 10.43
C LEU A 198 -5.21 4.71 10.42
N SER A 199 -5.87 5.02 11.53
CA SER A 199 -7.32 5.07 11.58
C SER A 199 -7.89 6.06 10.54
N PRO A 200 -9.09 5.84 10.01
CA PRO A 200 -9.67 6.73 8.98
C PRO A 200 -9.81 8.18 9.43
N ASP A 201 -9.95 8.44 10.72
CA ASP A 201 -10.00 9.79 11.29
C ASP A 201 -8.60 10.37 11.60
N GLY A 202 -7.55 9.56 11.48
CA GLY A 202 -6.15 9.94 11.70
C GLY A 202 -5.75 10.09 13.16
N LYS A 203 -6.56 9.61 14.11
CA LYS A 203 -6.28 9.78 15.53
C LYS A 203 -5.49 8.63 16.14
N GLU A 204 -5.57 7.45 15.56
CA GLU A 204 -4.92 6.26 16.08
C GLU A 204 -4.01 5.63 15.02
N VAL A 205 -2.84 5.15 15.45
CA VAL A 205 -1.99 4.25 14.68
C VAL A 205 -2.12 2.85 15.29
N TRP A 206 -2.40 1.89 14.44
CA TRP A 206 -2.53 0.48 14.78
C TRP A 206 -1.33 -0.29 14.22
N THR A 207 -0.70 -1.12 15.03
CA THR A 207 0.43 -1.96 14.59
C THR A 207 0.27 -3.38 15.08
N ALA A 208 0.44 -4.34 14.15
CA ALA A 208 0.37 -5.77 14.45
C ALA A 208 1.78 -6.32 14.68
N HIS A 209 1.90 -7.20 15.68
CA HIS A 209 3.18 -7.71 16.15
C HIS A 209 3.44 -9.13 15.65
N SER A 210 4.56 -9.32 14.98
CA SER A 210 4.93 -10.61 14.38
C SER A 210 5.51 -11.62 15.37
N ARG A 211 5.76 -11.25 16.63
CA ARG A 211 6.45 -12.12 17.60
C ARG A 211 5.68 -12.40 18.88
N ASP A 212 4.64 -11.63 19.21
CA ASP A 212 3.83 -11.83 20.42
C ASP A 212 2.33 -11.95 20.15
N GLY A 213 1.92 -11.85 18.86
CA GLY A 213 0.54 -12.06 18.44
C GLY A 213 -0.42 -10.93 18.80
N GLY A 214 0.10 -9.81 19.30
CA GLY A 214 -0.68 -8.66 19.72
C GLY A 214 -0.88 -7.60 18.64
N VAL A 215 -1.72 -6.62 18.95
CA VAL A 215 -1.89 -5.37 18.19
C VAL A 215 -1.86 -4.21 19.16
N SER A 216 -0.89 -3.29 19.02
CA SER A 216 -0.86 -2.05 19.79
C SER A 216 -1.64 -0.94 19.09
N ILE A 217 -2.34 -0.13 19.88
CA ILE A 217 -3.09 1.05 19.46
C ILE A 217 -2.42 2.27 20.08
N ILE A 218 -1.97 3.18 19.24
CA ILE A 218 -1.24 4.39 19.63
C ILE A 218 -2.14 5.61 19.40
N ASP A 219 -2.32 6.44 20.42
CA ASP A 219 -2.92 7.76 20.26
C ASP A 219 -1.90 8.70 19.62
N VAL A 220 -2.26 9.24 18.43
CA VAL A 220 -1.39 10.11 17.64
C VAL A 220 -1.11 11.43 18.33
N ALA A 221 -2.09 12.01 19.03
CA ALA A 221 -1.92 13.28 19.74
C ALA A 221 -1.06 13.12 20.98
N GLY A 222 -1.30 12.08 21.77
CA GLY A 222 -0.59 11.81 23.02
C GLY A 222 0.71 11.06 22.83
N ARG A 223 1.01 10.54 21.63
CA ARG A 223 2.23 9.79 21.30
C ARG A 223 2.50 8.62 22.26
N LYS A 224 1.47 7.87 22.55
CA LYS A 224 1.52 6.76 23.52
C LYS A 224 0.57 5.63 23.15
N VAL A 225 0.92 4.44 23.60
CA VAL A 225 0.02 3.28 23.52
C VAL A 225 -1.17 3.51 24.46
N ILE A 226 -2.38 3.39 23.92
CA ILE A 226 -3.65 3.52 24.66
C ILE A 226 -4.41 2.20 24.78
N GLY A 227 -3.92 1.15 24.15
CA GLY A 227 -4.50 -0.17 24.22
C GLY A 227 -3.66 -1.21 23.50
N THR A 228 -3.82 -2.46 23.91
CA THR A 228 -3.26 -3.63 23.25
C THR A 228 -4.34 -4.70 23.16
N ILE A 229 -4.46 -5.32 22.00
CA ILE A 229 -5.38 -6.43 21.73
C ILE A 229 -4.53 -7.68 21.60
N ASP A 230 -4.86 -8.74 22.34
CA ASP A 230 -4.38 -10.08 22.04
C ASP A 230 -5.15 -10.58 20.81
N ALA A 231 -4.53 -10.51 19.64
CA ALA A 231 -5.11 -11.01 18.40
C ALA A 231 -4.92 -12.53 18.25
N GLY A 232 -4.09 -13.13 19.10
CA GLY A 232 -3.78 -14.56 19.09
C GLY A 232 -3.19 -15.01 17.75
N THR A 233 -2.51 -14.13 17.02
CA THR A 233 -1.79 -14.48 15.80
C THR A 233 -0.48 -15.18 16.16
N LYS A 234 -0.03 -16.08 15.29
CA LYS A 234 1.28 -16.72 15.45
C LYS A 234 2.40 -15.87 14.88
N ARG A 235 2.13 -15.24 13.72
CA ARG A 235 3.04 -14.33 13.04
C ARG A 235 2.27 -13.33 12.20
N SER A 236 1.85 -12.21 12.81
CA SER A 236 1.22 -11.12 12.07
C SER A 236 2.16 -10.58 10.99
N ASN A 237 1.61 -10.24 9.81
CA ASN A 237 2.37 -9.60 8.75
C ASN A 237 1.82 -8.20 8.41
N ARG A 238 0.58 -8.08 7.96
CA ARG A 238 -0.05 -6.78 7.65
C ARG A 238 -1.28 -6.53 8.50
N ILE A 239 -1.59 -5.25 8.65
CA ILE A 239 -2.84 -4.78 9.25
C ILE A 239 -3.45 -3.72 8.34
N LYS A 240 -4.77 -3.78 8.14
CA LYS A 240 -5.56 -2.76 7.42
C LYS A 240 -6.87 -2.50 8.14
N LEU A 241 -7.22 -1.21 8.31
CA LEU A 241 -8.54 -0.82 8.83
C LEU A 241 -9.53 -0.68 7.68
N THR A 242 -10.79 -1.10 7.91
CA THR A 242 -11.87 -0.85 6.96
C THR A 242 -12.13 0.64 6.82
N ARG A 243 -12.67 1.06 5.68
CA ARG A 243 -12.90 2.49 5.37
C ARG A 243 -13.83 3.18 6.36
N ASP A 244 -14.77 2.45 6.94
CA ASP A 244 -15.69 2.94 7.97
C ASP A 244 -15.08 2.89 9.40
N GLY A 245 -13.86 2.39 9.54
CA GLY A 245 -13.13 2.30 10.80
C GLY A 245 -13.69 1.27 11.78
N LYS A 246 -14.60 0.39 11.35
CA LYS A 246 -15.23 -0.57 12.28
C LYS A 246 -14.40 -1.82 12.54
N TYR A 247 -13.59 -2.23 11.56
CA TYR A 247 -12.81 -3.47 11.64
C TYR A 247 -11.35 -3.25 11.26
N ALA A 248 -10.48 -4.05 11.87
CA ALA A 248 -9.09 -4.18 11.45
C ALA A 248 -8.84 -5.62 10.99
N LEU A 249 -8.15 -5.77 9.89
CA LEU A 249 -7.83 -7.01 9.22
C LEU A 249 -6.34 -7.29 9.40
N VAL A 250 -5.98 -8.41 10.03
CA VAL A 250 -4.59 -8.81 10.28
C VAL A 250 -4.31 -10.13 9.58
N SER A 251 -3.33 -10.16 8.66
CA SER A 251 -2.86 -11.39 8.05
C SER A 251 -1.91 -12.12 9.02
N ASP A 252 -2.13 -13.42 9.20
CA ASP A 252 -1.29 -14.28 10.06
C ASP A 252 -0.58 -15.34 9.23
N LEU A 253 0.69 -15.10 8.99
CA LEU A 253 1.57 -15.86 8.10
C LEU A 253 1.66 -17.34 8.46
N GLU A 254 1.70 -17.67 9.77
CA GLU A 254 1.90 -19.05 10.23
C GLU A 254 0.58 -19.80 10.45
N SER A 255 -0.49 -19.13 10.89
CA SER A 255 -1.79 -19.81 11.04
C SER A 255 -2.50 -20.00 9.71
N GLY A 256 -2.19 -19.17 8.71
CA GLY A 256 -2.90 -19.18 7.43
C GLY A 256 -4.24 -18.44 7.45
N ASP A 257 -4.48 -17.63 8.48
CA ASP A 257 -5.74 -16.92 8.70
C ASP A 257 -5.66 -15.44 8.34
N LEU A 258 -6.81 -14.87 7.99
CA LEU A 258 -7.08 -13.44 8.16
C LEU A 258 -7.86 -13.25 9.45
N VAL A 259 -7.28 -12.54 10.42
CA VAL A 259 -7.91 -12.23 11.70
C VAL A 259 -8.65 -10.90 11.58
N VAL A 260 -9.93 -10.88 11.91
CA VAL A 260 -10.78 -9.68 11.90
C VAL A 260 -10.99 -9.23 13.33
N LEU A 261 -10.61 -7.97 13.59
CA LEU A 261 -10.79 -7.33 14.89
C LEU A 261 -11.97 -6.35 14.82
N ASP A 262 -12.80 -6.34 15.85
CA ASP A 262 -13.76 -5.26 16.11
C ASP A 262 -13.01 -4.09 16.74
N VAL A 263 -12.97 -2.95 16.05
CA VAL A 263 -12.23 -1.76 16.48
C VAL A 263 -12.84 -1.16 17.76
N ALA A 264 -14.16 -1.03 17.83
CA ALA A 264 -14.83 -0.44 18.99
C ALA A 264 -14.72 -1.32 20.24
N GLY A 265 -14.90 -2.63 20.07
CA GLY A 265 -14.80 -3.61 21.15
C GLY A 265 -13.38 -4.02 21.50
N ARG A 266 -12.40 -3.64 20.68
CA ARG A 266 -10.96 -3.99 20.83
C ARG A 266 -10.74 -5.49 21.08
N LYS A 267 -11.35 -6.32 20.22
CA LYS A 267 -11.32 -7.78 20.36
C LYS A 267 -11.37 -8.50 19.01
N VAL A 268 -10.94 -9.76 19.01
CA VAL A 268 -11.11 -10.64 17.85
C VAL A 268 -12.60 -10.88 17.62
N MET A 269 -13.06 -10.60 16.40
CA MET A 269 -14.42 -10.89 15.95
C MET A 269 -14.49 -12.21 15.19
N LYS A 270 -13.52 -12.47 14.30
CA LYS A 270 -13.56 -13.61 13.40
C LYS A 270 -12.17 -14.01 12.92
N ARG A 271 -12.01 -15.29 12.56
CA ARG A 271 -10.88 -15.80 11.79
C ARG A 271 -11.38 -16.39 10.49
N ILE A 272 -10.70 -16.11 9.41
CA ILE A 272 -11.04 -16.58 8.06
C ILE A 272 -9.84 -17.36 7.53
N PRO A 273 -9.93 -18.69 7.44
CA PRO A 273 -8.86 -19.50 6.87
C PRO A 273 -8.66 -19.14 5.40
N LEU A 274 -7.44 -18.78 5.02
CA LEU A 274 -7.10 -18.36 3.65
C LEU A 274 -6.22 -19.38 2.93
N GLY A 275 -5.25 -19.96 3.62
CA GLY A 275 -4.24 -20.86 3.06
C GLY A 275 -2.85 -20.53 3.58
N LYS A 276 -1.81 -20.90 2.83
CA LYS A 276 -0.43 -20.78 3.28
C LYS A 276 0.11 -19.36 3.18
N SER A 277 0.64 -18.87 4.29
CA SER A 277 1.35 -17.60 4.36
C SER A 277 0.55 -16.41 3.78
N PRO A 278 -0.58 -16.00 4.36
CA PRO A 278 -1.23 -14.75 3.99
C PRO A 278 -0.37 -13.56 4.41
N GLU A 279 -0.06 -12.68 3.46
CA GLU A 279 0.82 -11.51 3.62
C GLU A 279 0.07 -10.22 3.33
N GLY A 280 0.30 -9.60 2.17
CA GLY A 280 -0.27 -8.31 1.78
C GLY A 280 -1.79 -8.23 1.93
N VAL A 281 -2.31 -7.12 2.47
CA VAL A 281 -3.75 -6.85 2.59
C VAL A 281 -4.06 -5.50 1.95
N LEU A 282 -5.02 -5.47 1.04
CA LEU A 282 -5.49 -4.28 0.36
C LEU A 282 -7.02 -4.16 0.45
N ILE A 283 -7.51 -2.97 0.80
CA ILE A 283 -8.95 -2.62 0.74
C ILE A 283 -9.11 -1.50 -0.30
N PRO A 284 -9.83 -1.75 -1.42
CA PRO A 284 -10.10 -0.74 -2.43
C PRO A 284 -10.87 0.47 -1.88
N PRO A 285 -10.91 1.60 -2.62
CA PRO A 285 -11.62 2.80 -2.17
C PRO A 285 -13.11 2.62 -1.91
N ASP A 286 -13.77 1.68 -2.60
CA ASP A 286 -15.19 1.37 -2.42
C ASP A 286 -15.48 0.63 -1.09
N GLY A 287 -14.46 0.05 -0.45
CA GLY A 287 -14.58 -0.66 0.82
C GLY A 287 -15.45 -1.91 0.79
N SER A 288 -15.79 -2.43 -0.40
CA SER A 288 -16.71 -3.58 -0.53
C SER A 288 -16.03 -4.91 -0.24
N ARG A 289 -14.73 -4.99 -0.46
CA ARG A 289 -13.94 -6.23 -0.31
C ARG A 289 -12.54 -5.94 0.19
N ALA A 290 -11.86 -6.98 0.65
CA ALA A 290 -10.42 -6.98 0.88
C ALA A 290 -9.75 -8.00 -0.05
N PHE A 291 -8.58 -7.66 -0.56
CA PHE A 291 -7.68 -8.58 -1.26
C PHE A 291 -6.55 -8.95 -0.32
N VAL A 292 -6.30 -10.24 -0.18
CA VAL A 292 -5.21 -10.76 0.66
C VAL A 292 -4.32 -11.66 -0.18
N ALA A 293 -3.04 -11.35 -0.23
CA ALA A 293 -2.04 -12.20 -0.87
C ALA A 293 -1.83 -13.46 -0.03
N VAL A 294 -2.13 -14.62 -0.59
CA VAL A 294 -1.88 -15.94 0.00
C VAL A 294 -0.62 -16.49 -0.68
N THR A 295 0.51 -15.96 -0.23
CA THR A 295 1.81 -16.06 -0.89
C THR A 295 2.23 -17.52 -1.13
N GLY A 296 2.10 -18.37 -0.11
CA GLY A 296 2.50 -19.77 -0.20
C GLY A 296 1.62 -20.64 -1.10
N ASP A 297 0.44 -20.13 -1.50
CA ASP A 297 -0.47 -20.81 -2.44
C ASP A 297 -0.49 -20.14 -3.82
N ASN A 298 0.31 -19.09 -4.05
CA ASN A 298 0.37 -18.33 -5.30
C ASN A 298 -0.98 -17.71 -5.70
N GLN A 299 -1.75 -17.23 -4.73
CA GLN A 299 -3.10 -16.72 -4.94
C GLN A 299 -3.34 -15.41 -4.19
N ILE A 300 -4.33 -14.67 -4.66
CA ILE A 300 -4.97 -13.59 -3.91
C ILE A 300 -6.38 -14.03 -3.57
N ALA A 301 -6.74 -13.98 -2.30
CA ALA A 301 -8.11 -14.19 -1.85
C ALA A 301 -8.85 -12.85 -1.85
N ALA A 302 -9.99 -12.76 -2.52
CA ALA A 302 -10.91 -11.63 -2.43
C ALA A 302 -12.00 -11.95 -1.40
N ILE A 303 -12.04 -11.18 -0.31
CA ILE A 303 -12.98 -11.34 0.79
C ILE A 303 -14.08 -10.30 0.68
N ASP A 304 -15.32 -10.71 0.67
CA ASP A 304 -16.48 -9.81 0.78
C ASP A 304 -16.60 -9.30 2.22
N LEU A 305 -16.49 -7.99 2.42
CA LEU A 305 -16.48 -7.38 3.76
C LEU A 305 -17.87 -7.27 4.40
N LYS A 306 -18.94 -7.61 3.69
CA LYS A 306 -20.30 -7.69 4.24
C LYS A 306 -20.58 -9.07 4.83
N THR A 307 -20.16 -10.11 4.12
CA THR A 307 -20.43 -11.51 4.50
C THR A 307 -19.27 -12.18 5.21
N TRP A 308 -18.06 -11.63 5.08
CA TRP A 308 -16.80 -12.20 5.59
C TRP A 308 -16.50 -13.58 5.00
N GLN A 309 -16.82 -13.75 3.70
CA GLN A 309 -16.55 -14.96 2.96
C GLN A 309 -15.53 -14.69 1.85
N VAL A 310 -14.72 -15.70 1.52
CA VAL A 310 -13.88 -15.66 0.33
C VAL A 310 -14.79 -15.76 -0.89
N ALA A 311 -14.90 -14.66 -1.64
CA ALA A 311 -15.75 -14.56 -2.81
C ALA A 311 -15.10 -15.13 -4.07
N SER A 312 -13.78 -14.95 -4.20
CA SER A 312 -13.00 -15.46 -5.35
C SER A 312 -11.51 -15.57 -5.01
N ARG A 313 -10.78 -16.28 -5.88
CA ARG A 313 -9.32 -16.39 -5.82
C ARG A 313 -8.74 -16.04 -7.19
N ILE A 314 -7.60 -15.34 -7.19
CA ILE A 314 -6.90 -14.85 -8.37
C ILE A 314 -5.48 -15.42 -8.36
N GLN A 315 -4.95 -15.80 -9.50
CA GLN A 315 -3.58 -16.29 -9.67
C GLN A 315 -2.76 -15.25 -10.46
N PRO A 316 -2.08 -14.30 -9.80
CA PRO A 316 -1.37 -13.22 -10.49
C PRO A 316 0.05 -13.64 -10.95
N GLY A 317 0.64 -14.65 -10.34
CA GLY A 317 2.00 -15.15 -10.47
C GLY A 317 2.43 -15.86 -9.20
N LYS A 318 3.72 -16.13 -9.04
CA LYS A 318 4.26 -16.85 -7.88
C LYS A 318 4.71 -15.92 -6.76
N GLY A 319 4.34 -16.29 -5.53
CA GLY A 319 4.67 -15.53 -4.35
C GLY A 319 4.06 -14.13 -4.34
N PRO A 320 2.72 -13.94 -4.53
CA PRO A 320 2.12 -12.61 -4.45
C PRO A 320 2.30 -12.01 -3.06
N ASP A 321 2.54 -10.66 -2.99
CA ASP A 321 2.75 -9.95 -1.72
C ASP A 321 2.18 -8.53 -1.78
N GLY A 322 3.01 -7.50 -2.01
CA GLY A 322 2.60 -6.11 -2.07
C GLY A 322 1.56 -5.84 -3.14
N MET A 323 0.51 -5.10 -2.78
CA MET A 323 -0.58 -4.77 -3.68
C MET A 323 -0.90 -3.27 -3.65
N ALA A 324 -1.34 -2.73 -4.78
CA ALA A 324 -1.87 -1.39 -4.89
C ALA A 324 -3.13 -1.36 -5.77
N TRP A 325 -3.90 -0.30 -5.65
CA TRP A 325 -5.14 -0.10 -6.42
C TRP A 325 -5.04 1.16 -7.28
N VAL A 326 -5.47 1.03 -8.53
CA VAL A 326 -5.63 2.16 -9.46
C VAL A 326 -7.08 2.16 -9.95
N PRO A 327 -7.80 3.29 -9.83
CA PRO A 327 -9.21 3.43 -10.22
C PRO A 327 -9.45 3.40 -11.74
#